data_705c876439e679625aa8c0e7b16f4401
#
_entry.id   705c876439e679625aa8c0e7b16f4401
#
_cell.length_a   1.000
_cell.length_b   1.000
_cell.length_c   1.000
_cell.angle_alpha   90.00
_cell.angle_beta   90.00
_cell.angle_gamma   90.00
#
_symmetry.space_group_name_H-M   'P 1'
#
loop_
_entity.id
_entity.type
_entity.pdbx_description
1 polymer ?
#
loop_
_entity_poly.entity_id
_entity_poly.type
_entity_poly.pdbx_seq_one_letter_code
_entity_poly.pdbx_strand_id
1 'polypeptide(L)'
;MNSIYIDIELSKTGLKIPKFKSGKLIHSKYDPEREAINLVNNIDENSFYLVTGIGAGFFIKKLLEKYPDSKIVAIENSQDDIDFLEEHFNIISELKNKNVIITTTENLYDSLLQNYIPSIYPSFKLIEYR
;
A
#
# COMPACT_ATOMS: atom_id res chain seq x y z
N MET A 1 -14.03 -10.49 13.87
CA MET A 1 -13.12 -9.91 12.86
C MET A 1 -13.35 -8.43 12.75
N ASN A 2 -12.27 -7.65 12.87
CA ASN A 2 -12.34 -6.19 12.94
C ASN A 2 -11.72 -5.50 11.72
N SER A 3 -11.70 -6.19 10.58
CA SER A 3 -11.21 -5.55 9.36
C SER A 3 -12.14 -4.44 8.90
N ILE A 4 -11.56 -3.34 8.43
CA ILE A 4 -12.33 -2.27 7.79
C ILE A 4 -12.75 -2.65 6.37
N TYR A 5 -12.14 -3.66 5.78
CA TYR A 5 -12.57 -4.22 4.50
C TYR A 5 -13.57 -5.34 4.75
N ILE A 6 -14.66 -5.37 3.99
CA ILE A 6 -15.69 -6.40 4.19
C ILE A 6 -16.01 -7.18 2.92
N ASP A 7 -15.60 -6.67 1.75
CA ASP A 7 -16.04 -7.26 0.49
C ASP A 7 -15.06 -6.94 -0.63
N ILE A 8 -15.30 -7.56 -1.76
CA ILE A 8 -14.50 -7.38 -2.98
C ILE A 8 -15.46 -7.00 -4.09
N GLU A 9 -15.06 -6.01 -4.88
CA GLU A 9 -15.81 -5.58 -6.05
C GLU A 9 -14.93 -5.65 -7.27
N LEU A 10 -15.51 -5.91 -8.44
CA LEU A 10 -14.78 -5.85 -9.70
C LEU A 10 -14.83 -4.44 -10.25
N SER A 11 -13.68 -3.90 -10.64
CA SER A 11 -13.61 -2.64 -11.36
C SER A 11 -14.20 -2.81 -12.76
N LYS A 12 -14.42 -1.72 -13.45
CA LYS A 12 -14.91 -1.75 -14.84
C LYS A 12 -13.91 -2.39 -15.79
N THR A 13 -12.64 -2.40 -15.42
CA THR A 13 -11.58 -3.09 -16.19
C THR A 13 -11.40 -4.55 -15.78
N GLY A 14 -12.24 -5.07 -14.87
CA GLY A 14 -12.25 -6.48 -14.48
C GLY A 14 -11.28 -6.86 -13.37
N LEU A 15 -10.71 -5.89 -12.67
CA LEU A 15 -9.78 -6.14 -11.57
C LEU A 15 -10.51 -6.15 -10.22
N LYS A 16 -10.12 -7.05 -9.33
CA LYS A 16 -10.68 -7.11 -7.99
C LYS A 16 -10.15 -5.97 -7.13
N ILE A 17 -11.03 -5.30 -6.43
CA ILE A 17 -10.68 -4.22 -5.50
C ILE A 17 -11.40 -4.42 -4.17
N PRO A 18 -10.76 -4.09 -3.04
CA PRO A 18 -11.39 -4.25 -1.73
C PRO A 18 -12.37 -3.12 -1.45
N LYS A 19 -13.42 -3.46 -0.70
CA LYS A 19 -14.48 -2.54 -0.36
C LYS A 19 -14.54 -2.36 1.17
N PHE A 20 -14.59 -1.11 1.61
CA PHE A 20 -14.71 -0.78 3.03
C PHE A 20 -16.11 -1.07 3.57
N LYS A 21 -16.22 -1.21 4.90
CA LYS A 21 -17.50 -1.31 5.59
C LYS A 21 -18.43 -0.16 5.26
N SER A 22 -17.89 1.02 5.01
CA SER A 22 -18.67 2.21 4.63
C SER A 22 -19.29 2.12 3.24
N GLY A 23 -18.90 1.13 2.45
CA GLY A 23 -19.29 1.01 1.05
C GLY A 23 -18.38 1.75 0.09
N LYS A 24 -17.42 2.52 0.60
CA LYS A 24 -16.43 3.21 -0.23
C LYS A 24 -15.36 2.23 -0.70
N LEU A 25 -14.65 2.63 -1.75
CA LEU A 25 -13.57 1.85 -2.35
C LEU A 25 -12.25 2.58 -2.15
N ILE A 26 -11.18 1.84 -1.88
CA ILE A 26 -9.84 2.41 -1.74
C ILE A 26 -9.23 2.74 -3.11
N HIS A 27 -9.62 1.99 -4.14
CA HIS A 27 -9.15 2.19 -5.52
C HIS A 27 -10.28 2.67 -6.41
N SER A 28 -9.94 3.18 -7.59
CA SER A 28 -10.92 3.53 -8.61
C SER A 28 -11.75 2.32 -9.01
N LYS A 29 -13.07 2.46 -9.03
CA LYS A 29 -13.95 1.40 -9.53
C LYS A 29 -13.93 1.30 -11.05
N TYR A 30 -13.36 2.27 -11.73
CA TYR A 30 -13.28 2.28 -13.20
C TYR A 30 -12.00 1.62 -13.69
N ASP A 31 -10.84 2.18 -13.35
CA ASP A 31 -9.54 1.68 -13.79
C ASP A 31 -8.50 1.90 -12.69
N PRO A 32 -8.35 0.97 -11.75
CA PRO A 32 -7.43 1.14 -10.63
C PRO A 32 -5.95 1.17 -11.03
N GLU A 33 -5.56 0.49 -12.11
CA GLU A 33 -4.18 0.55 -12.59
C GLU A 33 -3.85 1.93 -13.16
N ARG A 34 -4.75 2.51 -13.94
CA ARG A 34 -4.56 3.85 -14.49
C ARG A 34 -4.54 4.91 -13.39
N GLU A 35 -5.39 4.76 -12.40
CA GLU A 35 -5.35 5.62 -11.21
C GLU A 35 -3.97 5.58 -10.56
N ALA A 36 -3.44 4.37 -10.35
CA ALA A 36 -2.14 4.19 -9.72
C ALA A 36 -1.01 4.83 -10.56
N ILE A 37 -1.03 4.64 -11.87
CA ILE A 37 -0.06 5.24 -12.78
C ILE A 37 -0.10 6.77 -12.69
N ASN A 38 -1.30 7.35 -12.73
CA ASN A 38 -1.46 8.80 -12.67
C ASN A 38 -0.99 9.38 -11.34
N LEU A 39 -1.28 8.71 -10.23
CA LEU A 39 -0.84 9.15 -8.91
C LEU A 39 0.69 9.09 -8.79
N VAL A 40 1.30 8.00 -9.23
CA VAL A 40 2.75 7.83 -9.16
C VAL A 40 3.48 8.82 -10.05
N ASN A 41 2.89 9.19 -11.19
CA ASN A 41 3.50 10.18 -12.10
C ASN A 41 3.67 11.56 -11.44
N ASN A 42 2.90 11.85 -10.40
CA ASN A 42 2.97 13.12 -9.66
C ASN A 42 3.85 13.05 -8.41
N ILE A 43 4.52 11.93 -8.20
CA ILE A 43 5.37 11.73 -7.02
C ILE A 43 6.84 11.80 -7.42
N ASP A 44 7.58 12.66 -6.74
CA ASP A 44 9.02 12.79 -6.96
C ASP A 44 9.77 11.63 -6.31
N GLU A 45 10.97 11.36 -6.80
CA GLU A 45 11.82 10.33 -6.23
C GLU A 45 12.25 10.69 -4.81
N ASN A 46 12.08 9.73 -3.89
CA ASN A 46 12.58 9.80 -2.52
C ASN A 46 13.25 8.46 -2.20
N SER A 47 14.22 8.49 -1.31
CA SER A 47 14.91 7.27 -0.91
C SER A 47 14.06 6.39 0.01
N PHE A 48 13.09 6.99 0.69
CA PHE A 48 12.22 6.28 1.64
C PHE A 48 10.80 6.81 1.52
N TYR A 49 9.84 5.89 1.39
CA TYR A 49 8.41 6.20 1.38
C TYR A 49 7.71 5.49 2.53
N LEU A 50 6.87 6.23 3.24
CA LEU A 50 5.91 5.67 4.18
C LEU A 50 4.53 5.86 3.56
N VAL A 51 3.87 4.75 3.24
CA VAL A 51 2.58 4.77 2.51
C VAL A 51 1.48 4.25 3.43
N THR A 52 0.44 5.04 3.66
CA THR A 52 -0.73 4.58 4.40
C THR A 52 -1.77 4.05 3.43
N GLY A 53 -2.23 2.82 3.69
CA GLY A 53 -3.22 2.16 2.85
C GLY A 53 -2.59 1.34 1.73
N ILE A 54 -2.82 0.04 1.77
CA ILE A 54 -2.29 -0.90 0.79
C ILE A 54 -3.35 -1.28 -0.24
N GLY A 55 -4.53 -1.66 0.22
CA GLY A 55 -5.58 -2.18 -0.63
C GLY A 55 -5.11 -3.38 -1.44
N ALA A 56 -5.44 -3.43 -2.71
CA ALA A 56 -4.98 -4.50 -3.61
C ALA A 56 -3.55 -4.26 -4.12
N GLY A 57 -2.89 -3.19 -3.68
CA GLY A 57 -1.47 -2.95 -3.95
C GLY A 57 -1.14 -2.26 -5.27
N PHE A 58 -2.12 -1.78 -6.01
CA PHE A 58 -1.87 -1.16 -7.32
C PHE A 58 -0.92 0.03 -7.22
N PHE A 59 -1.14 0.91 -6.26
CA PHE A 59 -0.33 2.11 -6.09
C PHE A 59 1.11 1.77 -5.70
N ILE A 60 1.26 0.90 -4.69
CA ILE A 60 2.59 0.53 -4.18
C ILE A 60 3.40 -0.18 -5.27
N LYS A 61 2.77 -1.05 -6.05
CA LYS A 61 3.45 -1.74 -7.14
C LYS A 61 3.96 -0.76 -8.20
N LYS A 62 3.15 0.23 -8.56
CA LYS A 62 3.57 1.26 -9.54
C LYS A 62 4.66 2.17 -9.00
N LEU A 63 4.59 2.51 -7.71
CA LEU A 63 5.64 3.29 -7.05
C LEU A 63 6.97 2.53 -7.09
N LEU A 64 6.93 1.24 -6.78
CA LEU A 64 8.12 0.39 -6.79
C LEU A 64 8.69 0.22 -8.21
N GLU A 65 7.84 0.11 -9.22
CA GLU A 65 8.28 0.06 -10.62
C GLU A 65 9.01 1.33 -11.03
N LYS A 66 8.49 2.48 -10.63
CA LYS A 66 9.08 3.78 -11.00
C LYS A 66 10.37 4.05 -10.24
N TYR A 67 10.44 3.70 -8.96
CA TYR A 67 11.58 3.96 -8.09
C TYR A 67 12.03 2.67 -7.41
N PRO A 68 12.66 1.75 -8.16
CA PRO A 68 12.96 0.40 -7.64
C PRO A 68 13.97 0.38 -6.49
N ASP A 69 14.78 1.42 -6.34
CA ASP A 69 15.80 1.48 -5.29
C ASP A 69 15.29 2.13 -4.01
N SER A 70 14.07 2.65 -4.01
CA SER A 70 13.49 3.27 -2.83
C SER A 70 13.04 2.23 -1.82
N LYS A 71 13.20 2.56 -0.53
CA LYS A 71 12.65 1.74 0.56
C LYS A 71 11.20 2.14 0.77
N ILE A 72 10.32 1.16 0.87
CA ILE A 72 8.89 1.41 1.11
C ILE A 72 8.45 0.68 2.37
N VAL A 73 7.84 1.42 3.29
CA VAL A 73 7.09 0.87 4.42
C VAL A 73 5.62 1.19 4.17
N ALA A 74 4.79 0.16 4.13
CA ALA A 74 3.36 0.29 3.87
C ALA A 74 2.57 -0.09 5.13
N ILE A 75 1.53 0.67 5.42
CA ILE A 75 0.75 0.55 6.66
C ILE A 75 -0.70 0.25 6.34
N GLU A 76 -1.25 -0.75 7.05
CA GLU A 76 -2.69 -0.90 7.21
C GLU A 76 -3.07 -0.66 8.66
N ASN A 77 -4.37 -0.45 8.90
CA ASN A 77 -4.84 -0.09 10.22
C ASN A 77 -4.61 -1.20 11.26
N SER A 78 -4.85 -2.46 10.88
CA SER A 78 -4.77 -3.59 11.80
C SER A 78 -4.28 -4.86 11.11
N GLN A 79 -3.93 -5.86 11.92
CA GLN A 79 -3.55 -7.18 11.41
C GLN A 79 -4.72 -7.84 10.67
N ASP A 80 -5.96 -7.61 11.10
CA ASP A 80 -7.14 -8.16 10.41
C ASP A 80 -7.24 -7.61 8.98
N ASP A 81 -6.89 -6.35 8.77
CA ASP A 81 -6.86 -5.76 7.43
C ASP A 81 -5.79 -6.42 6.56
N ILE A 82 -4.60 -6.64 7.13
CA ILE A 82 -3.52 -7.32 6.43
C ILE A 82 -3.94 -8.74 6.05
N ASP A 83 -4.55 -9.46 6.97
CA ASP A 83 -5.02 -10.83 6.74
C ASP A 83 -6.08 -10.88 5.64
N PHE A 84 -7.01 -9.92 5.63
CA PHE A 84 -8.02 -9.81 4.59
C PHE A 84 -7.38 -9.63 3.20
N LEU A 85 -6.41 -8.72 3.11
CA LEU A 85 -5.75 -8.42 1.84
C LEU A 85 -4.92 -9.60 1.36
N GLU A 86 -4.26 -10.32 2.25
CA GLU A 86 -3.51 -11.51 1.86
C GLU A 86 -4.44 -12.63 1.38
N GLU A 87 -5.53 -12.85 2.10
CA GLU A 87 -6.49 -13.91 1.75
C GLU A 87 -7.09 -13.68 0.36
N HIS A 88 -7.48 -12.45 0.05
CA HIS A 88 -8.22 -12.15 -1.17
C HIS A 88 -7.39 -11.71 -2.35
N PHE A 89 -6.18 -11.22 -2.13
CA PHE A 89 -5.35 -10.64 -3.19
C PHE A 89 -3.93 -11.23 -3.25
N ASN A 90 -3.49 -11.97 -2.26
CA ASN A 90 -2.11 -12.45 -2.10
C ASN A 90 -1.09 -11.31 -2.15
N ILE A 91 -1.51 -10.11 -1.84
CA ILE A 91 -0.70 -8.91 -2.05
C ILE A 91 0.39 -8.73 -0.99
N ILE A 92 0.13 -9.20 0.23
CA ILE A 92 1.09 -9.00 1.32
C ILE A 92 2.37 -9.80 1.07
N SER A 93 2.25 -11.08 0.75
CA SER A 93 3.43 -11.90 0.43
C SER A 93 4.11 -11.42 -0.85
N GLU A 94 3.37 -10.97 -1.84
CA GLU A 94 3.93 -10.41 -3.07
C GLU A 94 4.80 -9.17 -2.76
N LEU A 95 4.30 -8.24 -1.95
CA LEU A 95 5.03 -7.03 -1.60
C LEU A 95 6.24 -7.33 -0.72
N LYS A 96 6.11 -8.25 0.25
CA LYS A 96 7.25 -8.69 1.07
C LYS A 96 8.37 -9.30 0.22
N ASN A 97 8.02 -10.07 -0.80
CA ASN A 97 8.99 -10.65 -1.71
C ASN A 97 9.73 -9.59 -2.55
N LYS A 98 9.17 -8.40 -2.64
CA LYS A 98 9.78 -7.24 -3.30
C LYS A 98 10.45 -6.27 -2.32
N ASN A 99 10.70 -6.73 -1.10
CA ASN A 99 11.36 -5.97 -0.02
C ASN A 99 10.55 -4.79 0.50
N VAL A 100 9.24 -4.78 0.31
CA VAL A 100 8.36 -3.82 0.96
C VAL A 100 8.11 -4.28 2.38
N ILE A 101 8.26 -3.38 3.33
CA ILE A 101 7.97 -3.65 4.75
C ILE A 101 6.49 -3.37 4.99
N ILE A 102 5.80 -4.35 5.55
CA ILE A 102 4.36 -4.23 5.87
C ILE A 102 4.21 -4.11 7.38
N THR A 103 3.47 -3.13 7.82
CA THR A 103 3.23 -2.92 9.24
C THR A 103 1.81 -2.44 9.51
N THR A 104 1.45 -2.36 10.79
CA THR A 104 0.18 -1.83 11.24
C THR A 104 0.39 -0.50 11.94
N THR A 105 -0.69 0.24 12.16
CA THR A 105 -0.64 1.48 12.93
C THR A 105 -0.04 1.26 14.30
N GLU A 106 -0.41 0.15 14.96
CA GLU A 106 0.12 -0.19 16.29
C GLU A 106 1.62 -0.40 16.30
N ASN A 107 2.17 -1.03 15.25
CA ASN A 107 3.59 -1.39 15.18
C ASN A 107 4.43 -0.41 14.39
N LEU A 108 3.86 0.72 13.96
CA LEU A 108 4.52 1.66 13.07
C LEU A 108 5.83 2.20 13.65
N TYR A 109 5.84 2.60 14.91
CA TYR A 109 7.02 3.19 15.54
C TYR A 109 8.20 2.21 15.53
N ASP A 110 7.96 0.97 15.95
CA ASP A 110 9.00 -0.06 15.96
C ASP A 110 9.50 -0.38 14.54
N SER A 111 8.60 -0.42 13.57
CA SER A 111 8.97 -0.67 12.18
C SER A 111 9.86 0.44 11.62
N LEU A 112 9.56 1.69 11.95
CA LEU A 112 10.40 2.81 11.52
C LEU A 112 11.76 2.79 12.19
N LEU A 113 11.83 2.48 13.49
CA LEU A 113 13.10 2.36 14.19
C LEU A 113 14.00 1.30 13.58
N GLN A 114 13.42 0.20 13.10
CA GLN A 114 14.18 -0.90 12.51
C GLN A 114 14.58 -0.65 11.06
N ASN A 115 13.82 0.14 10.32
CA ASN A 115 13.96 0.23 8.86
C ASN A 115 14.39 1.60 8.35
N TYR A 116 14.10 2.68 9.07
CA TYR A 116 14.46 4.01 8.62
C TYR A 116 15.76 4.47 9.28
N ILE A 117 16.79 4.63 8.46
CA ILE A 117 18.11 5.13 8.90
C ILE A 117 18.38 6.41 8.11
N PRO A 118 18.32 7.60 8.74
CA PRO A 118 18.44 8.87 8.02
C PRO A 118 19.72 9.03 7.22
N SER A 119 20.84 8.45 7.66
CA SER A 119 22.10 8.53 6.94
C SER A 119 22.11 7.72 5.64
N ILE A 120 21.27 6.69 5.56
CA ILE A 120 21.12 5.85 4.38
C ILE A 120 19.98 6.36 3.46
N TYR A 121 18.94 6.92 4.08
CA TYR A 121 17.76 7.41 3.39
C TYR A 121 17.63 8.93 3.57
N PRO A 122 18.35 9.73 2.75
CA PRO A 122 18.41 11.19 2.95
C PRO A 122 17.10 11.91 2.64
N SER A 123 16.17 11.28 1.90
CA SER A 123 14.87 11.88 1.62
C SER A 123 13.74 10.95 2.02
N PHE A 124 12.76 11.51 2.75
CA PHE A 124 11.61 10.78 3.31
C PHE A 124 10.31 11.43 2.81
N LYS A 125 9.39 10.63 2.35
CA LYS A 125 8.07 11.10 1.90
C LYS A 125 6.97 10.25 2.53
N LEU A 126 6.03 10.93 3.21
CA LEU A 126 4.78 10.31 3.65
C LEU A 126 3.75 10.43 2.54
N ILE A 127 3.11 9.34 2.18
CA ILE A 127 2.03 9.31 1.19
C ILE A 127 0.79 8.74 1.86
N GLU A 128 -0.22 9.55 2.00
CA GLU A 128 -1.51 9.13 2.55
C GLU A 128 -2.40 8.69 1.40
N TYR A 129 -2.30 7.41 1.02
CA TYR A 129 -3.12 6.85 -0.05
C TYR A 129 -4.55 6.64 0.42
N ARG A 130 -4.70 6.28 1.68
CA ARG A 130 -6.00 6.04 2.30
C ARG A 130 -6.27 7.01 3.44
#